data_d5e2622c914e1645aac74f5da4dd3ccd
#
_entry.id   d5e2622c914e1645aac74f5da4dd3ccd
#
_cell.length_a   1.000
_cell.length_b   1.000
_cell.length_c   1.000
_cell.angle_alpha   90.00
_cell.angle_beta   90.00
_cell.angle_gamma   90.00
#
_symmetry.space_group_name_H-M   'P 1'
#
loop_
_entity.id
_entity.type
_entity.pdbx_description
1 polymer ?
#
loop_
_entity_poly.entity_id
_entity_poly.type
_entity_poly.pdbx_seq_one_letter_code
_entity_poly.pdbx_strand_id
1 'polypeptide(L)'
;MSAQLAGLDVADPPERWRALGFTVDADERVALGGVTVQLGVSGQGITGWTLTGVDGGTGDIDGLATTATAHASHGRVARHDNGATAIDHVVIVTGGFERTSAALAASGMSLRLVRESDADRHRQGFRRLGPAIMEIVEVPDLDGAARFWGLVVVVEDLERLHRRLDPHLHEIRPAVQEGRRIATLDGSAGLTPRIAFMDAE
;
A
#
# COMPACT_ATOMS: atom_id res chain seq x y z
N MET A 1 15.26 -16.14 4.47
CA MET A 1 13.78 -16.03 4.32
C MET A 1 13.51 -14.86 3.39
N SER A 2 12.41 -14.84 2.62
CA SER A 2 12.06 -13.71 1.76
C SER A 2 11.33 -12.63 2.57
N ALA A 3 11.59 -11.37 2.28
CA ALA A 3 10.88 -10.25 2.90
C ALA A 3 9.36 -10.30 2.65
N GLN A 4 8.55 -10.03 3.68
CA GLN A 4 7.10 -10.01 3.59
C GLN A 4 6.54 -8.78 4.30
N LEU A 5 5.50 -8.19 3.75
CA LEU A 5 4.73 -7.14 4.38
C LEU A 5 3.81 -7.76 5.45
N ALA A 6 3.99 -7.35 6.70
CA ALA A 6 3.19 -7.79 7.83
C ALA A 6 2.24 -6.70 8.34
N GLY A 7 2.61 -5.42 8.21
CA GLY A 7 1.80 -4.31 8.67
C GLY A 7 2.10 -2.99 8.00
N LEU A 8 1.15 -2.06 8.15
CA LEU A 8 1.27 -0.65 7.78
C LEU A 8 0.77 0.21 8.93
N ASP A 9 1.46 1.33 9.18
CA ASP A 9 1.05 2.36 10.11
C ASP A 9 0.44 3.54 9.34
N VAL A 10 -0.81 3.90 9.65
CA VAL A 10 -1.56 4.94 8.93
C VAL A 10 -2.08 5.98 9.93
N ALA A 11 -1.83 7.24 9.66
CA ALA A 11 -2.18 8.34 10.55
C ALA A 11 -3.68 8.70 10.53
N ASP A 12 -4.45 8.20 9.55
CA ASP A 12 -5.87 8.51 9.47
C ASP A 12 -6.65 7.99 10.68
N PRO A 13 -7.65 8.77 11.16
CA PRO A 13 -8.51 8.33 12.24
C PRO A 13 -9.35 7.10 11.84
N PRO A 14 -9.55 6.14 12.77
CA PRO A 14 -10.29 4.89 12.51
C PRO A 14 -11.71 5.10 11.99
N GLU A 15 -12.40 6.16 12.39
CA GLU A 15 -13.76 6.47 11.95
C GLU A 15 -13.85 6.75 10.45
N ARG A 16 -12.81 7.31 9.82
CA ARG A 16 -12.79 7.54 8.38
C ARG A 16 -12.74 6.22 7.60
N TRP A 17 -11.96 5.25 8.09
CA TRP A 17 -11.91 3.92 7.51
C TRP A 17 -13.22 3.16 7.70
N ARG A 18 -13.86 3.29 8.88
CA ARG A 18 -15.20 2.72 9.12
C ARG A 18 -16.25 3.31 8.18
N ALA A 19 -16.20 4.62 7.92
CA ALA A 19 -17.14 5.29 6.99
C ALA A 19 -17.03 4.73 5.56
N LEU A 20 -15.85 4.28 5.13
CA LEU A 20 -15.63 3.60 3.85
C LEU A 20 -16.00 2.11 3.86
N GLY A 21 -16.50 1.58 4.98
CA GLY A 21 -16.95 0.21 5.12
C GLY A 21 -15.86 -0.79 5.51
N PHE A 22 -14.70 -0.33 5.98
CA PHE A 22 -13.73 -1.22 6.60
C PHE A 22 -14.17 -1.61 8.02
N THR A 23 -14.01 -2.86 8.37
CA THR A 23 -14.13 -3.33 9.76
C THR A 23 -12.84 -2.98 10.49
N VAL A 24 -12.96 -2.11 11.49
CA VAL A 24 -11.87 -1.70 12.37
C VAL A 24 -12.10 -2.32 13.74
N ASP A 25 -11.13 -3.08 14.23
CA ASP A 25 -11.21 -3.74 15.54
C ASP A 25 -11.07 -2.78 16.73
N ALA A 26 -11.07 -3.33 17.95
CA ALA A 26 -10.97 -2.55 19.19
C ALA A 26 -9.56 -1.94 19.39
N ASP A 27 -8.55 -2.50 18.74
CA ASP A 27 -7.17 -1.99 18.76
C ASP A 27 -6.89 -1.03 17.60
N GLU A 28 -7.94 -0.51 16.94
CA GLU A 28 -7.88 0.41 15.80
C GLU A 28 -7.15 -0.17 14.59
N ARG A 29 -7.33 -1.48 14.32
CA ARG A 29 -6.68 -2.20 13.23
C ARG A 29 -7.66 -2.66 12.18
N VAL A 30 -7.17 -2.70 10.93
CA VAL A 30 -7.85 -3.28 9.77
C VAL A 30 -7.02 -4.46 9.27
N ALA A 31 -7.62 -5.63 9.10
CA ALA A 31 -6.94 -6.84 8.62
C ALA A 31 -7.23 -7.06 7.13
N LEU A 32 -6.22 -7.02 6.27
CA LEU A 32 -6.32 -7.14 4.81
C LEU A 32 -5.36 -8.21 4.29
N GLY A 33 -5.85 -9.41 4.02
CA GLY A 33 -5.09 -10.47 3.35
C GLY A 33 -3.78 -10.88 4.02
N GLY A 34 -3.72 -10.88 5.35
CA GLY A 34 -2.52 -11.20 6.12
C GLY A 34 -1.66 -9.97 6.47
N VAL A 35 -2.06 -8.77 6.05
CA VAL A 35 -1.45 -7.50 6.46
C VAL A 35 -2.35 -6.81 7.47
N THR A 36 -1.77 -6.28 8.55
CA THR A 36 -2.48 -5.47 9.54
C THR A 36 -2.21 -4.00 9.29
N VAL A 37 -3.27 -3.20 9.12
CA VAL A 37 -3.15 -1.73 9.05
C VAL A 37 -3.50 -1.16 10.41
N GLN A 38 -2.52 -0.59 11.12
CA GLN A 38 -2.71 0.16 12.37
C GLN A 38 -3.14 1.58 12.01
N LEU A 39 -4.25 2.04 12.58
CA LEU A 39 -4.79 3.38 12.34
C LEU A 39 -4.50 4.32 13.51
N GLY A 40 -4.70 5.62 13.30
CA GLY A 40 -4.61 6.64 14.34
C GLY A 40 -3.21 6.93 14.87
N VAL A 41 -2.16 6.47 14.17
CA VAL A 41 -0.78 6.79 14.56
C VAL A 41 -0.46 8.27 14.28
N SER A 42 0.56 8.79 14.94
CA SER A 42 1.01 10.17 14.70
C SER A 42 1.63 10.33 13.31
N GLY A 43 1.37 11.46 12.65
CA GLY A 43 1.94 11.79 11.34
C GLY A 43 0.90 12.10 10.28
N GLN A 44 1.19 11.77 9.02
CA GLN A 44 0.32 11.97 7.88
C GLN A 44 0.48 10.83 6.87
N GLY A 45 -0.62 10.31 6.36
CA GLY A 45 -0.65 9.22 5.39
C GLY A 45 -0.15 7.90 5.97
N ILE A 46 0.57 7.13 5.18
CA ILE A 46 1.28 5.94 5.64
C ILE A 46 2.61 6.40 6.23
N THR A 47 2.81 6.15 7.52
CA THR A 47 3.97 6.63 8.28
C THR A 47 5.06 5.58 8.44
N GLY A 48 4.74 4.30 8.24
CA GLY A 48 5.69 3.22 8.36
C GLY A 48 5.11 1.89 7.90
N TRP A 49 5.99 0.90 7.83
CA TRP A 49 5.61 -0.49 7.58
C TRP A 49 6.30 -1.46 8.55
N THR A 50 5.68 -2.60 8.74
CA THR A 50 6.26 -3.74 9.46
C THR A 50 6.56 -4.84 8.46
N LEU A 51 7.81 -5.31 8.46
CA LEU A 51 8.31 -6.33 7.55
C LEU A 51 8.85 -7.54 8.32
N THR A 52 8.75 -8.73 7.72
CA THR A 52 9.46 -9.93 8.16
C THR A 52 10.54 -10.30 7.15
N GLY A 53 11.58 -11.02 7.57
CA GLY A 53 12.61 -11.55 6.67
C GLY A 53 13.43 -10.48 5.96
N VAL A 54 13.60 -9.31 6.58
CA VAL A 54 14.47 -8.24 6.10
C VAL A 54 15.81 -8.25 6.84
N ASP A 55 16.86 -7.83 6.14
CA ASP A 55 18.18 -7.61 6.69
C ASP A 55 18.28 -6.21 7.32
N GLY A 56 19.12 -6.05 8.34
CA GLY A 56 19.38 -4.75 8.96
C GLY A 56 18.46 -4.38 10.13
N GLY A 57 17.41 -5.15 10.42
CA GLY A 57 16.52 -4.92 11.58
C GLY A 57 15.57 -3.73 11.40
N THR A 58 15.09 -3.20 12.53
CA THR A 58 14.23 -2.00 12.59
C THR A 58 15.06 -0.74 12.36
N GLY A 59 14.54 0.18 11.53
CA GLY A 59 15.25 1.43 11.20
C GLY A 59 14.56 2.21 10.09
N ASP A 60 15.35 2.93 9.32
CA ASP A 60 14.90 3.71 8.16
C ASP A 60 15.57 3.19 6.88
N ILE A 61 14.77 3.01 5.84
CA ILE A 61 15.25 2.61 4.52
C ILE A 61 14.95 3.74 3.54
N ASP A 62 15.89 4.66 3.36
CA ASP A 62 15.76 5.83 2.48
C ASP A 62 14.47 6.65 2.75
N GLY A 63 14.15 6.92 4.02
CA GLY A 63 12.95 7.66 4.44
C GLY A 63 11.73 6.79 4.76
N LEU A 64 11.81 5.50 4.53
CA LEU A 64 10.73 4.56 4.84
C LEU A 64 10.93 3.97 6.23
N ALA A 65 10.21 4.50 7.22
CA ALA A 65 10.26 3.99 8.59
C ALA A 65 9.86 2.50 8.62
N THR A 66 10.79 1.66 9.05
CA THR A 66 10.69 0.20 8.94
C THR A 66 10.79 -0.45 10.31
N THR A 67 9.79 -1.24 10.68
CA THR A 67 9.82 -2.13 11.82
C THR A 67 10.08 -3.56 11.33
N ALA A 68 11.16 -4.17 11.78
CA ALA A 68 11.45 -5.58 11.50
C ALA A 68 10.85 -6.46 12.60
N THR A 69 10.16 -7.54 12.20
CA THR A 69 9.61 -8.53 13.12
C THR A 69 9.95 -9.95 12.67
N ALA A 70 10.09 -10.86 13.62
CA ALA A 70 10.33 -12.28 13.31
C ALA A 70 9.09 -13.02 12.84
N HIS A 71 7.91 -12.51 13.18
CA HIS A 71 6.63 -13.18 12.90
C HIS A 71 5.70 -12.23 12.16
N ALA A 72 5.13 -12.70 11.04
CA ALA A 72 3.97 -12.05 10.45
C ALA A 72 2.81 -12.18 11.46
N SER A 73 2.18 -11.07 11.82
CA SER A 73 0.92 -11.16 12.54
C SER A 73 -0.11 -11.71 11.55
N HIS A 74 -0.53 -12.95 11.75
CA HIS A 74 -1.67 -13.49 11.03
C HIS A 74 -2.92 -12.79 11.57
N GLY A 75 -3.22 -11.62 11.03
CA GLY A 75 -4.46 -10.91 11.33
C GLY A 75 -5.64 -11.85 11.10
N ARG A 76 -6.61 -11.84 12.03
CA ARG A 76 -7.87 -12.57 11.81
C ARG A 76 -8.45 -12.08 10.48
N VAL A 77 -8.85 -13.01 9.62
CA VAL A 77 -9.59 -12.66 8.40
C VAL A 77 -10.83 -11.87 8.83
N ALA A 78 -10.86 -10.60 8.54
CA ALA A 78 -12.00 -9.74 8.77
C ALA A 78 -12.87 -9.70 7.51
N ARG A 79 -14.19 -9.73 7.69
CA ARG A 79 -15.10 -9.36 6.61
C ARG A 79 -15.31 -7.87 6.66
N HIS A 80 -15.16 -7.22 5.52
CA HIS A 80 -15.39 -5.79 5.37
C HIS A 80 -16.67 -5.55 4.58
N ASP A 81 -17.49 -4.61 5.02
CA ASP A 81 -18.75 -4.26 4.34
C ASP A 81 -18.53 -3.72 2.92
N ASN A 82 -17.36 -3.17 2.68
CA ASN A 82 -16.92 -2.69 1.37
C ASN A 82 -16.36 -3.80 0.45
N GLY A 83 -16.32 -5.05 0.93
CA GLY A 83 -15.81 -6.19 0.17
C GLY A 83 -14.28 -6.25 0.05
N ALA A 84 -13.55 -5.44 0.82
CA ALA A 84 -12.08 -5.48 0.83
C ALA A 84 -11.56 -6.82 1.36
N THR A 85 -10.56 -7.40 0.69
CA THR A 85 -10.02 -8.72 1.03
C THR A 85 -8.53 -8.72 1.30
N ALA A 86 -7.76 -7.91 0.58
CA ALA A 86 -6.30 -7.89 0.66
C ALA A 86 -5.72 -6.55 0.22
N ILE A 87 -4.43 -6.33 0.49
CA ILE A 87 -3.64 -5.30 -0.16
C ILE A 87 -2.98 -5.92 -1.40
N ASP A 88 -3.23 -5.35 -2.58
CA ASP A 88 -2.55 -5.75 -3.81
C ASP A 88 -1.13 -5.20 -3.82
N HIS A 89 -0.99 -3.88 -3.66
CA HIS A 89 0.33 -3.27 -3.55
C HIS A 89 0.35 -1.99 -2.71
N VAL A 90 1.53 -1.70 -2.19
CA VAL A 90 1.88 -0.45 -1.51
C VAL A 90 2.75 0.35 -2.46
N VAL A 91 2.39 1.62 -2.67
CA VAL A 91 3.09 2.53 -3.59
C VAL A 91 4.00 3.46 -2.81
N ILE A 92 5.26 3.50 -3.23
CA ILE A 92 6.33 4.37 -2.74
C ILE A 92 6.71 5.31 -3.87
N VAL A 93 6.89 6.59 -3.58
CA VAL A 93 7.40 7.58 -4.53
C VAL A 93 8.79 8.04 -4.11
N THR A 94 9.65 8.28 -5.11
CA THR A 94 11.01 8.75 -4.90
C THR A 94 11.48 9.61 -6.08
N GLY A 95 12.27 10.65 -5.80
CA GLY A 95 13.01 11.37 -6.84
C GLY A 95 14.40 10.78 -7.13
N GLY A 96 14.81 9.77 -6.34
CA GLY A 96 16.10 9.11 -6.47
C GLY A 96 15.97 7.59 -6.63
N PHE A 97 15.46 7.14 -7.76
CA PHE A 97 15.16 5.72 -8.01
C PHE A 97 16.33 4.78 -7.70
N GLU A 98 17.54 5.11 -8.15
CA GLU A 98 18.75 4.30 -7.90
C GLU A 98 19.11 4.25 -6.42
N ARG A 99 19.03 5.40 -5.72
CA ARG A 99 19.32 5.49 -4.28
C ARG A 99 18.35 4.62 -3.50
N THR A 100 17.05 4.78 -3.75
CA THR A 100 15.99 4.00 -3.06
C THR A 100 16.12 2.51 -3.36
N SER A 101 16.37 2.15 -4.64
CA SER A 101 16.55 0.76 -5.05
C SER A 101 17.75 0.12 -4.39
N ALA A 102 18.87 0.85 -4.26
CA ALA A 102 20.07 0.38 -3.58
C ALA A 102 19.84 0.18 -2.08
N ALA A 103 19.14 1.11 -1.40
CA ALA A 103 18.80 1.00 0.01
C ALA A 103 17.89 -0.21 0.29
N LEU A 104 16.88 -0.43 -0.56
CA LEU A 104 16.02 -1.61 -0.48
C LEU A 104 16.78 -2.91 -0.74
N ALA A 105 17.68 -2.92 -1.72
CA ALA A 105 18.52 -4.09 -2.01
C ALA A 105 19.44 -4.45 -0.83
N ALA A 106 20.02 -3.46 -0.17
CA ALA A 106 20.84 -3.65 1.03
C ALA A 106 20.05 -4.27 2.20
N SER A 107 18.72 -4.08 2.22
CA SER A 107 17.81 -4.69 3.20
C SER A 107 17.21 -6.02 2.73
N GLY A 108 17.77 -6.65 1.69
CA GLY A 108 17.28 -7.93 1.14
C GLY A 108 16.07 -7.80 0.22
N MET A 109 15.69 -6.59 -0.19
CA MET A 109 14.51 -6.30 -1.00
C MET A 109 14.85 -5.81 -2.41
N SER A 110 15.79 -6.46 -3.10
CA SER A 110 16.12 -6.13 -4.50
C SER A 110 14.88 -6.20 -5.40
N LEU A 111 14.70 -5.23 -6.26
CA LEU A 111 13.62 -5.21 -7.26
C LEU A 111 13.71 -6.43 -8.18
N ARG A 112 12.58 -6.92 -8.63
CA ARG A 112 12.46 -8.08 -9.52
C ARG A 112 12.03 -7.71 -10.93
N LEU A 113 11.37 -6.58 -11.07
CA LEU A 113 10.95 -6.03 -12.34
C LEU A 113 11.13 -4.52 -12.28
N VAL A 114 11.71 -3.96 -13.33
CA VAL A 114 11.75 -2.51 -13.56
C VAL A 114 11.10 -2.26 -14.92
N ARG A 115 10.20 -1.30 -14.97
CA ARG A 115 9.57 -0.81 -16.20
C ARG A 115 9.98 0.65 -16.41
N GLU A 116 10.29 0.99 -17.64
CA GLU A 116 10.48 2.38 -18.06
C GLU A 116 9.29 2.77 -18.93
N SER A 117 8.66 3.90 -18.61
CA SER A 117 7.61 4.47 -19.44
C SER A 117 8.25 5.44 -20.41
N ASP A 118 8.18 5.15 -21.71
CA ASP A 118 8.68 6.03 -22.77
C ASP A 118 7.90 7.36 -22.84
N ALA A 119 6.61 7.35 -22.44
CA ALA A 119 5.73 8.50 -22.55
C ALA A 119 6.01 9.56 -21.47
N ASP A 120 6.32 9.15 -20.25
CA ASP A 120 6.39 10.04 -19.08
C ASP A 120 7.79 10.09 -18.42
N ARG A 121 8.77 9.34 -18.94
CA ARG A 121 10.12 9.20 -18.38
C ARG A 121 10.14 8.77 -16.91
N HIS A 122 9.15 8.02 -16.46
CA HIS A 122 9.07 7.49 -15.11
C HIS A 122 9.49 6.03 -15.08
N ARG A 123 10.36 5.69 -14.13
CA ARG A 123 10.67 4.29 -13.83
C ARG A 123 9.74 3.77 -12.75
N GLN A 124 9.33 2.53 -12.90
CA GLN A 124 8.57 1.79 -11.90
C GLN A 124 9.33 0.52 -11.54
N GLY A 125 9.49 0.27 -10.26
CA GLY A 125 10.16 -0.92 -9.75
C GLY A 125 9.22 -1.75 -8.91
N PHE A 126 9.28 -3.07 -9.05
CA PHE A 126 8.35 -3.98 -8.38
C PHE A 126 9.06 -5.10 -7.65
N ARG A 127 8.55 -5.43 -6.47
CA ARG A 127 8.92 -6.60 -5.70
C ARG A 127 7.75 -7.14 -4.90
N ARG A 128 7.54 -8.47 -4.98
CA ARG A 128 6.57 -9.14 -4.10
C ARG A 128 7.11 -9.22 -2.67
N LEU A 129 6.30 -8.80 -1.71
CA LEU A 129 6.54 -8.87 -0.27
C LEU A 129 5.48 -9.79 0.38
N GLY A 130 5.55 -11.09 0.09
CA GLY A 130 4.56 -12.06 0.55
C GLY A 130 3.17 -11.82 -0.07
N PRO A 131 2.16 -11.41 0.72
CA PRO A 131 0.79 -11.22 0.23
C PRO A 131 0.65 -10.01 -0.69
N ALA A 132 1.51 -8.99 -0.56
CA ALA A 132 1.42 -7.73 -1.30
C ALA A 132 2.62 -7.52 -2.23
N ILE A 133 2.51 -6.54 -3.12
CA ILE A 133 3.59 -6.05 -3.97
C ILE A 133 4.05 -4.68 -3.44
N MET A 134 5.34 -4.46 -3.37
CA MET A 134 5.93 -3.14 -3.26
C MET A 134 6.11 -2.59 -4.68
N GLU A 135 5.55 -1.41 -4.93
CA GLU A 135 5.75 -0.62 -6.14
C GLU A 135 6.53 0.66 -5.80
N ILE A 136 7.62 0.91 -6.51
CA ILE A 136 8.36 2.17 -6.43
C ILE A 136 8.10 2.93 -7.71
N VAL A 137 7.69 4.18 -7.58
CA VAL A 137 7.46 5.10 -8.71
C VAL A 137 8.45 6.24 -8.62
N GLU A 138 9.22 6.43 -9.68
CA GLU A 138 10.07 7.61 -9.82
C GLU A 138 9.21 8.82 -10.15
N VAL A 139 9.35 9.86 -9.36
CA VAL A 139 8.72 11.16 -9.58
C VAL A 139 9.84 12.16 -9.77
N PRO A 140 10.16 12.59 -11.01
CA PRO A 140 11.16 13.62 -11.26
C PRO A 140 10.83 14.85 -10.43
N ASP A 141 11.85 15.55 -9.99
CA ASP A 141 11.73 16.78 -9.17
C ASP A 141 11.13 16.55 -7.76
N LEU A 142 10.97 15.31 -7.32
CA LEU A 142 10.68 15.02 -5.92
C LEU A 142 11.95 15.09 -5.10
N ASP A 143 12.05 16.12 -4.27
CA ASP A 143 13.18 16.29 -3.36
C ASP A 143 13.12 15.34 -2.16
N GLY A 144 14.31 15.01 -1.63
CA GLY A 144 14.47 14.27 -0.38
C GLY A 144 14.46 12.76 -0.53
N ALA A 145 14.12 12.11 0.57
CA ALA A 145 14.03 10.65 0.69
C ALA A 145 12.75 10.10 0.07
N ALA A 146 12.69 8.79 -0.11
CA ALA A 146 11.47 8.10 -0.53
C ALA A 146 10.36 8.27 0.51
N ARG A 147 9.11 8.16 0.08
CA ARG A 147 7.95 8.20 0.98
C ARG A 147 6.83 7.31 0.48
N PHE A 148 6.03 6.83 1.39
CA PHE A 148 4.80 6.14 1.05
C PHE A 148 3.83 7.13 0.39
N TRP A 149 3.17 6.68 -0.68
CA TRP A 149 2.19 7.49 -1.41
C TRP A 149 0.77 6.96 -1.21
N GLY A 150 0.60 5.64 -1.25
CA GLY A 150 -0.71 5.03 -1.13
C GLY A 150 -0.69 3.51 -1.21
N LEU A 151 -1.86 2.95 -1.35
CA LEU A 151 -2.06 1.50 -1.49
C LEU A 151 -3.22 1.16 -2.41
N VAL A 152 -3.18 -0.03 -2.98
CA VAL A 152 -4.27 -0.61 -3.76
C VAL A 152 -4.85 -1.78 -2.98
N VAL A 153 -6.17 -1.74 -2.78
CA VAL A 153 -6.94 -2.74 -2.03
C VAL A 153 -7.72 -3.61 -2.99
N VAL A 154 -7.61 -4.92 -2.85
CA VAL A 154 -8.42 -5.89 -3.59
C VAL A 154 -9.81 -5.96 -2.98
N VAL A 155 -10.84 -5.94 -3.83
CA VAL A 155 -12.24 -6.06 -3.42
C VAL A 155 -12.95 -7.18 -4.19
N GLU A 156 -13.94 -7.79 -3.55
CA GLU A 156 -14.74 -8.87 -4.15
C GLU A 156 -15.61 -8.39 -5.32
N ASP A 157 -16.13 -7.16 -5.26
CA ASP A 157 -17.05 -6.59 -6.25
C ASP A 157 -16.83 -5.08 -6.34
N LEU A 158 -16.02 -4.67 -7.33
CA LEU A 158 -15.67 -3.27 -7.57
C LEU A 158 -16.87 -2.42 -8.02
N GLU A 159 -17.81 -2.99 -8.77
CA GLU A 159 -19.02 -2.30 -9.20
C GLU A 159 -19.96 -1.98 -8.01
N ARG A 160 -20.12 -2.95 -7.10
CA ARG A 160 -20.89 -2.75 -5.88
C ARG A 160 -20.25 -1.67 -5.00
N LEU A 161 -18.92 -1.72 -4.85
CA LEU A 161 -18.19 -0.72 -4.09
C LEU A 161 -18.32 0.65 -4.72
N HIS A 162 -18.21 0.75 -6.05
CA HIS A 162 -18.34 2.02 -6.78
C HIS A 162 -19.69 2.67 -6.51
N ARG A 163 -20.79 1.92 -6.63
CA ARG A 163 -22.14 2.45 -6.32
C ARG A 163 -22.30 2.86 -4.85
N ARG A 164 -21.63 2.16 -3.92
CA ARG A 164 -21.69 2.46 -2.49
C ARG A 164 -20.96 3.76 -2.13
N LEU A 165 -19.82 4.02 -2.78
CA LEU A 165 -18.95 5.16 -2.46
C LEU A 165 -19.17 6.37 -3.37
N ASP A 166 -20.14 6.32 -4.31
CA ASP A 166 -20.49 7.48 -5.14
C ASP A 166 -20.84 8.70 -4.27
N PRO A 167 -20.28 9.90 -4.54
CA PRO A 167 -19.39 10.28 -5.63
C PRO A 167 -17.87 10.20 -5.30
N HIS A 168 -17.49 9.52 -4.22
CA HIS A 168 -16.10 9.52 -3.72
C HIS A 168 -15.17 8.54 -4.44
N LEU A 169 -15.66 7.73 -5.37
CA LEU A 169 -14.84 6.81 -6.15
C LEU A 169 -14.87 7.21 -7.62
N HIS A 170 -13.69 7.46 -8.20
CA HIS A 170 -13.58 7.77 -9.62
C HIS A 170 -14.07 6.62 -10.49
N GLU A 171 -14.28 6.88 -11.79
CA GLU A 171 -14.73 5.88 -12.75
C GLU A 171 -13.82 4.63 -12.74
N ILE A 172 -14.48 3.48 -12.89
CA ILE A 172 -13.80 2.20 -13.04
C ILE A 172 -13.14 2.15 -14.41
N ARG A 173 -11.85 1.82 -14.45
CA ARG A 173 -11.05 1.71 -15.67
C ARG A 173 -10.23 0.43 -15.69
N PRO A 174 -9.78 -0.04 -16.86
CA PRO A 174 -8.83 -1.16 -16.92
C PRO A 174 -7.58 -0.87 -16.09
N ALA A 175 -7.11 -1.87 -15.34
CA ALA A 175 -5.84 -1.82 -14.65
C ALA A 175 -4.69 -2.20 -15.60
N VAL A 176 -3.44 -2.00 -15.16
CA VAL A 176 -2.25 -2.46 -15.90
C VAL A 176 -2.19 -3.99 -15.95
N GLN A 177 -2.68 -4.65 -14.91
CA GLN A 177 -2.84 -6.11 -14.89
C GLN A 177 -4.01 -6.50 -15.80
N GLU A 178 -3.72 -7.36 -16.78
CA GLU A 178 -4.72 -7.83 -17.73
C GLU A 178 -5.92 -8.48 -17.04
N GLY A 179 -7.12 -8.16 -17.52
CA GLY A 179 -8.37 -8.68 -16.98
C GLY A 179 -8.86 -8.04 -15.68
N ARG A 180 -8.08 -7.16 -15.05
CA ARG A 180 -8.45 -6.46 -13.81
C ARG A 180 -8.86 -5.02 -14.09
N ARG A 181 -9.68 -4.47 -13.19
CA ARG A 181 -10.14 -3.08 -13.24
C ARG A 181 -9.80 -2.38 -11.92
N ILE A 182 -9.67 -1.08 -11.98
CA ILE A 182 -9.27 -0.25 -10.84
C ILE A 182 -10.10 1.02 -10.78
N ALA A 183 -10.41 1.49 -9.59
CA ALA A 183 -11.00 2.80 -9.32
C ALA A 183 -10.28 3.47 -8.16
N THR A 184 -9.95 4.74 -8.32
CA THR A 184 -9.20 5.51 -7.32
C THR A 184 -10.18 6.27 -6.42
N LEU A 185 -9.93 6.25 -5.12
CA LEU A 185 -10.68 7.04 -4.15
C LEU A 185 -10.36 8.52 -4.30
N ASP A 186 -11.38 9.36 -4.40
CA ASP A 186 -11.23 10.80 -4.45
C ASP A 186 -10.76 11.37 -3.10
N GLY A 187 -9.99 12.46 -3.13
CA GLY A 187 -9.49 13.11 -1.92
C GLY A 187 -10.60 13.64 -1.00
N SER A 188 -11.82 13.87 -1.52
CA SER A 188 -12.98 14.28 -0.71
C SER A 188 -13.48 13.21 0.26
N ALA A 189 -13.08 11.95 0.07
CA ALA A 189 -13.32 10.86 1.01
C ALA A 189 -12.58 11.03 2.34
N GLY A 190 -11.63 11.96 2.41
CA GLY A 190 -10.97 12.41 3.64
C GLY A 190 -9.86 11.50 4.15
N LEU A 191 -9.41 10.50 3.37
CA LEU A 191 -8.21 9.73 3.68
C LEU A 191 -6.95 10.47 3.20
N THR A 192 -5.87 10.35 3.96
CA THR A 192 -4.60 10.99 3.63
C THR A 192 -3.75 10.18 2.64
N PRO A 193 -3.58 8.85 2.80
CA PRO A 193 -2.94 8.05 1.75
C PRO A 193 -3.84 7.97 0.52
N ARG A 194 -3.22 7.91 -0.65
CA ARG A 194 -3.97 7.60 -1.87
C ARG A 194 -4.41 6.14 -1.83
N ILE A 195 -5.70 5.91 -2.03
CA ILE A 195 -6.25 4.56 -2.07
C ILE A 195 -6.90 4.33 -3.42
N ALA A 196 -6.63 3.16 -4.00
CA ALA A 196 -7.40 2.65 -5.12
C ALA A 196 -7.95 1.27 -4.76
N PHE A 197 -9.05 0.91 -5.38
CA PHE A 197 -9.68 -0.41 -5.24
C PHE A 197 -9.58 -1.15 -6.57
N MET A 198 -9.32 -2.45 -6.53
CA MET A 198 -9.09 -3.28 -7.70
C MET A 198 -9.89 -4.58 -7.57
N ASP A 199 -10.38 -5.10 -8.70
CA ASP A 199 -11.02 -6.41 -8.76
C ASP A 199 -10.06 -7.50 -8.25
N ALA A 200 -10.62 -8.55 -7.63
CA ALA A 200 -9.91 -9.82 -7.41
C ALA A 200 -9.50 -10.45 -8.76
N GLU A 201 -8.48 -11.32 -8.72
CA GLU A 201 -8.09 -12.13 -9.88
C GLU A 201 -9.18 -13.14 -10.24
#